data_9e79c14cbd004116ef1a643a1a47eb23
#
_entry.id   9e79c14cbd004116ef1a643a1a47eb23
#
_cell.length_a   1.000
_cell.length_b   1.000
_cell.length_c   1.000
_cell.angle_alpha   90.00
_cell.angle_beta   90.00
_cell.angle_gamma   90.00
#
_symmetry.space_group_name_H-M   'P 1'
#
loop_
_entity.id
_entity.type
_entity.pdbx_description
1 polymer ?
#
loop_
_entity_poly.entity_id
_entity_poly.type
_entity_poly.pdbx_seq_one_letter_code
_entity_poly.pdbx_strand_id
1 'polypeptide(L)'
;IDETEQAVVTQFGKPIGEAEIEAGIHFKIPLIQTVTKFDKLILEWDGSAKEIPTLDNKFIIIDAFARWRISDALQFYKSAKNEMLAQSLLDDILDGAIRDEIANRTMVEIVRSSKRKMAVQDVESSNANAIDEAYQSSSLEGARLVIIDSILKSVTNKLLDLNMGIEI
;
A
#
# COMPACT_ATOMS: atom_id res chain seq x y z
N ILE A 1 -9.93 3.07 27.98
CA ILE A 1 -9.19 2.93 26.71
C ILE A 1 -7.80 2.43 27.06
N ASP A 2 -7.31 1.42 26.37
CA ASP A 2 -5.96 0.89 26.54
C ASP A 2 -4.93 1.74 25.77
N GLU A 3 -3.65 1.62 26.08
CA GLU A 3 -2.56 2.32 25.38
C GLU A 3 -2.48 1.93 23.89
N THR A 4 -2.88 0.71 23.54
CA THR A 4 -2.89 0.17 22.18
C THR A 4 -4.13 0.53 21.39
N GLU A 5 -5.11 1.15 22.03
CA GLU A 5 -6.42 1.51 21.45
C GLU A 5 -6.59 3.02 21.34
N GLN A 6 -7.37 3.43 20.37
CA GLN A 6 -7.94 4.77 20.24
C GLN A 6 -9.44 4.64 20.06
N ALA A 7 -10.20 5.63 20.48
CA ALA A 7 -11.64 5.54 20.45
C ALA A 7 -12.31 6.79 19.86
N VAL A 8 -13.38 6.56 19.14
CA VAL A 8 -14.25 7.62 18.62
C VAL A 8 -15.61 7.51 19.32
N VAL A 9 -16.01 8.59 19.95
CA VAL A 9 -17.32 8.69 20.59
C VAL A 9 -18.33 9.18 19.56
N THR A 10 -19.41 8.44 19.39
CA THR A 10 -20.48 8.79 18.47
C THR A 10 -21.81 8.98 19.22
N GLN A 11 -22.62 9.91 18.78
CA GLN A 11 -23.97 10.13 19.27
C GLN A 11 -24.94 10.07 18.09
N PHE A 12 -25.92 9.18 18.17
CA PHE A 12 -26.84 8.91 17.07
C PHE A 12 -26.15 8.68 15.71
N GLY A 13 -24.99 8.00 15.74
CA GLY A 13 -24.20 7.70 14.55
C GLY A 13 -23.32 8.82 14.01
N LYS A 14 -23.31 10.00 14.66
CA LYS A 14 -22.42 11.11 14.32
C LYS A 14 -21.26 11.19 15.31
N PRO A 15 -20.01 11.32 14.87
CA PRO A 15 -18.89 11.49 15.77
C PRO A 15 -18.98 12.84 16.50
N ILE A 16 -18.66 12.82 17.79
CA ILE A 16 -18.67 14.00 18.66
C ILE A 16 -17.27 14.19 19.23
N GLY A 17 -16.76 15.42 19.14
CA GLY A 17 -15.43 15.76 19.63
C GLY A 17 -14.32 15.22 18.76
N GLU A 18 -13.16 15.15 19.34
CA GLU A 18 -11.94 14.58 18.75
C GLU A 18 -11.83 13.09 19.11
N ALA A 19 -10.95 12.37 18.44
CA ALA A 19 -10.66 11.00 18.81
C ALA A 19 -9.92 10.96 20.15
N GLU A 20 -10.35 10.08 21.05
CA GLU A 20 -9.70 9.85 22.34
C GLU A 20 -8.48 8.93 22.12
N ILE A 21 -7.32 9.53 22.20
CA ILE A 21 -6.03 8.85 21.93
C ILE A 21 -5.35 8.45 23.25
N GLU A 22 -5.61 9.19 24.34
CA GLU A 22 -4.97 8.95 25.63
C GLU A 22 -5.57 7.75 26.35
N ALA A 23 -4.69 6.90 26.86
CA ALA A 23 -5.09 5.77 27.70
C ALA A 23 -5.67 6.28 29.02
N GLY A 24 -6.72 5.63 29.49
CA GLY A 24 -7.32 6.03 30.74
C GLY A 24 -8.81 5.81 30.84
N ILE A 25 -9.39 6.41 31.87
CA ILE A 25 -10.83 6.31 32.16
C ILE A 25 -11.53 7.50 31.51
N HIS A 26 -12.39 7.21 30.56
CA HIS A 26 -13.21 8.18 29.87
C HIS A 26 -14.69 7.92 30.19
N PHE A 27 -15.45 8.99 30.40
CA PHE A 27 -16.87 8.88 30.71
C PHE A 27 -17.71 9.07 29.45
N LYS A 28 -18.74 8.26 29.31
CA LYS A 28 -19.74 8.39 28.23
C LYS A 28 -21.13 8.47 28.82
N ILE A 29 -22.06 9.10 28.13
CA ILE A 29 -23.46 9.11 28.49
C ILE A 29 -24.10 7.79 28.01
N PRO A 30 -24.52 6.89 28.93
CA PRO A 30 -25.15 5.65 28.52
C PRO A 30 -26.45 5.94 27.75
N LEU A 31 -26.81 5.02 26.83
CA LEU A 31 -28.00 5.07 25.96
C LEU A 31 -27.92 6.05 24.77
N ILE A 32 -27.11 7.10 24.85
CA ILE A 32 -27.02 8.13 23.80
C ILE A 32 -25.71 8.03 23.03
N GLN A 33 -24.59 7.71 23.73
CA GLN A 33 -23.26 7.68 23.16
C GLN A 33 -22.77 6.25 22.97
N THR A 34 -22.25 5.97 21.80
CA THR A 34 -21.57 4.72 21.45
C THR A 34 -20.08 5.01 21.27
N VAL A 35 -19.22 4.14 21.78
CA VAL A 35 -17.77 4.23 21.65
C VAL A 35 -17.33 3.14 20.67
N THR A 36 -16.67 3.55 19.60
CA THR A 36 -16.02 2.65 18.65
C THR A 36 -14.53 2.72 18.89
N LYS A 37 -13.90 1.57 19.11
CA LYS A 37 -12.47 1.44 19.39
C LYS A 37 -11.76 1.00 18.13
N PHE A 38 -10.54 1.48 17.93
CA PHE A 38 -9.65 1.14 16.84
C PHE A 38 -8.25 0.88 17.40
N ASP A 39 -7.53 -0.04 16.78
CA ASP A 39 -6.16 -0.31 17.15
C ASP A 39 -5.22 0.83 16.70
N LYS A 40 -4.27 1.20 17.58
CA LYS A 40 -3.15 2.08 17.23
C LYS A 40 -1.99 1.31 16.61
N LEU A 41 -2.03 0.00 16.69
CA LEU A 41 -0.97 -0.88 16.22
C LEU A 41 -0.83 -0.82 14.70
N ILE A 42 0.33 -1.22 14.24
CA ILE A 42 0.57 -1.41 12.81
C ILE A 42 -0.16 -2.68 12.39
N LEU A 43 -1.04 -2.54 11.43
CA LEU A 43 -1.81 -3.59 10.80
C LEU A 43 -1.11 -4.04 9.51
N GLU A 44 -1.32 -5.29 9.14
CA GLU A 44 -0.83 -5.82 7.87
C GLU A 44 -1.89 -5.76 6.79
N TRP A 45 -1.44 -5.50 5.59
CA TRP A 45 -2.19 -5.72 4.36
C TRP A 45 -1.40 -6.71 3.51
N ASP A 46 -2.04 -7.80 3.12
CA ASP A 46 -1.47 -8.86 2.30
C ASP A 46 -2.33 -9.01 1.04
N GLY A 47 -1.78 -8.56 -0.08
CA GLY A 47 -2.46 -8.61 -1.37
C GLY A 47 -2.42 -10.02 -1.95
N SER A 48 -3.43 -10.39 -2.73
CA SER A 48 -3.38 -11.64 -3.48
C SER A 48 -2.42 -11.53 -4.66
N ALA A 49 -1.63 -12.58 -4.90
CA ALA A 49 -0.76 -12.66 -6.07
C ALA A 49 -1.56 -12.50 -7.37
N LYS A 50 -1.19 -11.52 -8.19
CA LYS A 50 -1.89 -11.18 -9.45
C LYS A 50 -0.96 -11.19 -10.63
N GLU A 51 -1.47 -11.65 -11.76
CA GLU A 51 -0.77 -11.58 -13.03
C GLU A 51 -1.02 -10.22 -13.69
N ILE A 52 0.06 -9.49 -13.95
CA ILE A 52 0.02 -8.12 -14.50
C ILE A 52 0.84 -8.08 -15.78
N PRO A 53 0.31 -7.52 -16.89
CA PRO A 53 1.08 -7.29 -18.11
C PRO A 53 2.04 -6.11 -17.92
N THR A 54 3.25 -6.27 -18.43
CA THR A 54 4.29 -5.24 -18.46
C THR A 54 4.26 -4.47 -19.77
N LEU A 55 5.02 -3.37 -19.87
CA LEU A 55 5.13 -2.54 -21.09
C LEU A 55 5.58 -3.34 -22.32
N ASP A 56 6.39 -4.36 -22.14
CA ASP A 56 6.90 -5.25 -23.20
C ASP A 56 5.99 -6.46 -23.49
N ASN A 57 4.69 -6.37 -23.12
CA ASN A 57 3.67 -7.41 -23.31
C ASN A 57 4.01 -8.77 -22.71
N LYS A 58 4.79 -8.78 -21.63
CA LYS A 58 5.07 -9.99 -20.85
C LYS A 58 4.22 -9.96 -19.59
N PHE A 59 3.83 -11.12 -19.11
CA PHE A 59 3.10 -11.24 -17.86
C PHE A 59 4.01 -11.61 -16.71
N ILE A 60 3.83 -10.95 -15.59
CA ILE A 60 4.53 -11.26 -14.35
C ILE A 60 3.51 -11.46 -13.23
N ILE A 61 3.83 -12.38 -12.33
CA ILE A 61 3.04 -12.58 -11.11
C ILE A 61 3.69 -11.73 -10.02
N ILE A 62 2.89 -10.84 -9.44
CA ILE A 62 3.32 -9.94 -8.36
C ILE A 62 2.53 -10.28 -7.13
N ASP A 63 3.27 -10.46 -6.05
CA ASP A 63 2.79 -10.60 -4.70
C ASP A 63 3.31 -9.42 -3.88
N ALA A 64 2.43 -8.68 -3.23
CA ALA A 64 2.77 -7.47 -2.52
C ALA A 64 2.12 -7.43 -1.13
N PHE A 65 2.86 -6.92 -0.17
CA PHE A 65 2.37 -6.68 1.17
C PHE A 65 2.70 -5.25 1.61
N ALA A 66 1.91 -4.72 2.50
CA ALA A 66 2.11 -3.41 3.08
C ALA A 66 1.81 -3.43 4.59
N ARG A 67 2.35 -2.44 5.28
CA ARG A 67 2.01 -2.19 6.68
C ARG A 67 1.38 -0.82 6.78
N TRP A 68 0.27 -0.76 7.49
CA TRP A 68 -0.49 0.47 7.63
C TRP A 68 -0.94 0.67 9.06
N ARG A 69 -1.25 1.90 9.41
CA ARG A 69 -1.81 2.26 10.72
C ARG A 69 -2.87 3.34 10.59
N ILE A 70 -3.73 3.42 11.57
CA ILE A 70 -4.72 4.47 11.69
C ILE A 70 -4.04 5.67 12.37
N SER A 71 -3.78 6.73 11.61
CA SER A 71 -3.16 7.97 12.11
C SER A 71 -4.20 8.92 12.70
N ASP A 72 -5.40 8.96 12.14
CA ASP A 72 -6.53 9.76 12.62
C ASP A 72 -7.81 8.91 12.67
N ALA A 73 -8.19 8.50 13.87
CA ALA A 73 -9.37 7.66 14.08
C ALA A 73 -10.68 8.35 13.69
N LEU A 74 -10.77 9.68 13.83
CA LEU A 74 -11.97 10.43 13.47
C LEU A 74 -12.18 10.44 11.96
N GLN A 75 -11.12 10.70 11.19
CA GLN A 75 -11.18 10.66 9.73
C GLN A 75 -11.41 9.22 9.24
N PHE A 76 -10.72 8.26 9.86
CA PHE A 76 -10.92 6.85 9.59
C PHE A 76 -12.38 6.40 9.79
N TYR A 77 -12.99 6.80 10.90
CA TYR A 77 -14.41 6.48 11.14
C TYR A 77 -15.35 7.11 10.11
N LYS A 78 -15.04 8.32 9.64
CA LYS A 78 -15.86 8.99 8.61
C LYS A 78 -15.74 8.35 7.23
N SER A 79 -14.55 7.86 6.87
CA SER A 79 -14.25 7.29 5.55
C SER A 79 -14.56 5.79 5.48
N ALA A 80 -13.97 5.00 6.35
CA ALA A 80 -14.02 3.54 6.29
C ALA A 80 -14.94 2.90 7.32
N LYS A 81 -15.23 3.57 8.45
CA LYS A 81 -16.07 3.11 9.57
C LYS A 81 -15.53 1.89 10.31
N ASN A 82 -14.95 0.92 9.64
CA ASN A 82 -14.36 -0.28 10.23
C ASN A 82 -13.13 -0.76 9.42
N GLU A 83 -12.33 -1.62 10.02
CA GLU A 83 -11.09 -2.14 9.45
C GLU A 83 -11.32 -3.00 8.20
N MET A 84 -12.43 -3.76 8.14
CA MET A 84 -12.76 -4.59 6.98
C MET A 84 -13.00 -3.74 5.72
N LEU A 85 -13.74 -2.64 5.86
CA LEU A 85 -13.95 -1.71 4.74
C LEU A 85 -12.67 -0.98 4.38
N ALA A 86 -11.86 -0.61 5.37
CA ALA A 86 -10.54 -0.01 5.13
C ALA A 86 -9.65 -0.94 4.33
N GLN A 87 -9.61 -2.21 4.69
CA GLN A 87 -8.82 -3.22 3.99
C GLN A 87 -9.27 -3.39 2.54
N SER A 88 -10.59 -3.44 2.29
CA SER A 88 -11.12 -3.49 0.91
C SER A 88 -10.78 -2.23 0.10
N LEU A 89 -10.82 -1.05 0.70
CA LEU A 89 -10.42 0.19 0.04
C LEU A 89 -8.91 0.24 -0.22
N LEU A 90 -8.10 -0.27 0.70
CA LEU A 90 -6.66 -0.42 0.52
C LEU A 90 -6.33 -1.41 -0.60
N ASP A 91 -7.07 -2.52 -0.72
CA ASP A 91 -6.95 -3.47 -1.82
C ASP A 91 -7.11 -2.75 -3.17
N ASP A 92 -8.17 -1.96 -3.33
CA ASP A 92 -8.44 -1.25 -4.58
C ASP A 92 -7.36 -0.18 -4.90
N ILE A 93 -6.92 0.56 -3.88
CA ILE A 93 -5.92 1.64 -4.04
C ILE A 93 -4.54 1.09 -4.34
N LEU A 94 -4.09 0.08 -3.57
CA LEU A 94 -2.78 -0.56 -3.71
C LEU A 94 -2.68 -1.33 -5.02
N ASP A 95 -3.67 -2.17 -5.31
CA ASP A 95 -3.72 -2.92 -6.56
C ASP A 95 -3.73 -2.01 -7.79
N GLY A 96 -4.48 -0.92 -7.75
CA GLY A 96 -4.49 0.07 -8.81
C GLY A 96 -3.12 0.73 -9.00
N ALA A 97 -2.49 1.18 -7.91
CA ALA A 97 -1.18 1.83 -7.96
C ALA A 97 -0.08 0.87 -8.44
N ILE A 98 -0.08 -0.38 -7.97
CA ILE A 98 0.86 -1.41 -8.41
C ILE A 98 0.69 -1.69 -9.89
N ARG A 99 -0.54 -1.88 -10.35
CA ARG A 99 -0.83 -2.16 -11.76
C ARG A 99 -0.39 -1.01 -12.67
N ASP A 100 -0.70 0.23 -12.30
CA ASP A 100 -0.35 1.42 -13.06
C ASP A 100 1.17 1.55 -13.20
N GLU A 101 1.92 1.34 -12.12
CA GLU A 101 3.38 1.46 -12.13
C GLU A 101 4.04 0.33 -12.91
N ILE A 102 3.55 -0.89 -12.80
CA ILE A 102 4.09 -2.07 -13.48
C ILE A 102 3.79 -2.04 -14.98
N ALA A 103 2.60 -1.65 -15.38
CA ALA A 103 2.21 -1.56 -16.81
C ALA A 103 3.06 -0.56 -17.59
N ASN A 104 3.62 0.44 -16.92
CA ASN A 104 4.47 1.46 -17.52
C ASN A 104 5.96 1.10 -17.57
N ARG A 105 6.33 -0.10 -17.11
CA ARG A 105 7.74 -0.53 -17.03
C ARG A 105 7.96 -1.84 -17.74
N THR A 106 9.21 -2.04 -18.16
CA THR A 106 9.62 -3.30 -18.79
C THR A 106 9.87 -4.37 -17.72
N MET A 107 9.67 -5.64 -18.08
CA MET A 107 9.92 -6.78 -17.19
C MET A 107 11.34 -6.74 -16.59
N VAL A 108 12.31 -6.29 -17.36
CA VAL A 108 13.71 -6.23 -16.93
C VAL A 108 13.90 -5.23 -15.80
N GLU A 109 13.28 -4.05 -15.88
CA GLU A 109 13.34 -3.02 -14.84
C GLU A 109 12.69 -3.50 -13.54
N ILE A 110 11.59 -4.24 -13.64
CA ILE A 110 10.85 -4.74 -12.49
C ILE A 110 11.62 -5.84 -11.75
N VAL A 111 12.20 -6.78 -12.52
CA VAL A 111 12.84 -7.98 -11.95
C VAL A 111 14.29 -7.70 -11.52
N ARG A 112 15.03 -6.89 -12.27
CA ARG A 112 16.44 -6.63 -12.00
C ARG A 112 16.64 -5.48 -11.01
N SER A 113 17.33 -5.77 -9.94
CA SER A 113 17.78 -4.78 -8.95
C SER A 113 19.26 -4.47 -9.01
N SER A 114 20.02 -5.17 -9.88
CA SER A 114 21.49 -5.00 -9.98
C SER A 114 21.97 -5.20 -11.41
N LYS A 115 23.12 -4.57 -11.75
CA LYS A 115 23.83 -4.71 -13.05
C LYS A 115 24.57 -6.03 -13.23
N ARG A 116 24.30 -7.04 -12.41
CA ARG A 116 24.98 -8.34 -12.51
C ARG A 116 24.70 -8.98 -13.86
N LYS A 117 25.75 -9.31 -14.61
CA LYS A 117 25.62 -10.09 -15.85
C LYS A 117 25.04 -11.45 -15.52
N MET A 118 23.94 -11.83 -16.17
CA MET A 118 23.46 -13.21 -16.11
C MET A 118 24.40 -14.06 -16.96
N ALA A 119 24.91 -15.15 -16.41
CA ALA A 119 25.55 -16.19 -17.21
C ALA A 119 24.43 -16.86 -18.01
N VAL A 120 24.35 -16.52 -19.29
CA VAL A 120 23.51 -17.24 -20.24
C VAL A 120 24.18 -18.58 -20.49
N GLN A 121 23.69 -19.63 -19.86
CA GLN A 121 24.07 -20.98 -20.22
C GLN A 121 23.38 -21.30 -21.55
N ASP A 122 24.23 -21.39 -22.57
CA ASP A 122 23.99 -22.07 -23.85
C ASP A 122 22.63 -21.83 -24.56
N VAL A 123 22.42 -20.59 -25.02
CA VAL A 123 21.52 -20.39 -26.16
C VAL A 123 22.35 -19.78 -27.30
N GLU A 124 22.74 -20.61 -28.23
CA GLU A 124 23.21 -20.19 -29.53
C GLU A 124 22.10 -19.39 -30.23
N SER A 125 22.01 -18.10 -29.99
CA SER A 125 21.24 -17.23 -30.84
C SER A 125 21.88 -15.85 -30.89
N SER A 126 22.06 -15.40 -32.09
CA SER A 126 22.68 -14.15 -32.55
C SER A 126 22.01 -12.85 -31.98
N ASN A 127 21.05 -12.97 -31.09
CA ASN A 127 20.38 -11.85 -30.43
C ASN A 127 20.89 -11.53 -29.01
N ALA A 128 21.87 -12.32 -28.50
CA ALA A 128 22.41 -12.12 -27.15
C ALA A 128 23.09 -10.74 -26.97
N ASN A 129 23.77 -10.27 -28.06
CA ASN A 129 24.48 -8.99 -28.01
C ASN A 129 23.54 -7.78 -28.01
N ALA A 130 22.42 -7.83 -28.72
CA ALA A 130 21.44 -6.76 -28.75
C ALA A 130 20.67 -6.64 -27.39
N ILE A 131 20.50 -7.78 -26.72
CA ILE A 131 19.92 -7.85 -25.40
C ILE A 131 20.89 -7.26 -24.36
N ASP A 132 22.19 -7.61 -24.45
CA ASP A 132 23.21 -7.08 -23.53
C ASP A 132 23.43 -5.56 -23.68
N GLU A 133 23.35 -5.02 -24.91
CA GLU A 133 23.47 -3.57 -25.15
C GLU A 133 22.25 -2.79 -24.61
N ALA A 134 21.04 -3.32 -24.74
CA ALA A 134 19.86 -2.75 -24.14
C ALA A 134 19.91 -2.78 -22.60
N TYR A 135 20.57 -3.79 -22.02
CA TYR A 135 20.79 -3.91 -20.58
C TYR A 135 21.88 -2.98 -20.04
N GLN A 136 22.85 -2.58 -20.85
CA GLN A 136 23.93 -1.70 -20.43
C GLN A 136 23.53 -0.21 -20.43
N SER A 137 22.53 0.15 -21.22
CA SER A 137 22.09 1.55 -21.36
C SER A 137 21.11 2.02 -20.29
N SER A 138 20.48 1.11 -19.54
CA SER A 138 19.55 1.47 -18.48
C SER A 138 20.26 1.58 -17.13
N SER A 139 19.98 2.66 -16.39
CA SER A 139 20.43 2.88 -15.01
C SER A 139 19.65 1.96 -14.05
N LEU A 140 19.92 0.66 -14.10
CA LEU A 140 19.17 -0.38 -13.38
C LEU A 140 19.51 -0.49 -11.88
N GLU A 141 20.42 0.36 -11.39
CA GLU A 141 20.81 0.34 -9.98
C GLU A 141 19.69 0.91 -9.13
N GLY A 142 19.06 0.05 -8.32
CA GLY A 142 17.97 0.45 -7.45
C GLY A 142 16.58 0.55 -8.12
N ALA A 143 16.42 0.08 -9.36
CA ALA A 143 15.14 0.21 -10.09
C ALA A 143 13.93 -0.30 -9.29
N ARG A 144 14.07 -1.43 -8.60
CA ARG A 144 13.01 -1.97 -7.75
C ARG A 144 12.66 -1.04 -6.57
N LEU A 145 13.66 -0.42 -5.94
CA LEU A 145 13.42 0.53 -4.84
C LEU A 145 12.73 1.80 -5.34
N VAL A 146 13.11 2.27 -6.52
CA VAL A 146 12.46 3.42 -7.18
C VAL A 146 10.99 3.12 -7.49
N ILE A 147 10.69 1.90 -7.96
CA ILE A 147 9.32 1.46 -8.21
C ILE A 147 8.51 1.44 -6.92
N ILE A 148 9.04 0.86 -5.85
CA ILE A 148 8.38 0.82 -4.54
C ILE A 148 8.13 2.25 -4.02
N ASP A 149 9.11 3.14 -4.12
CA ASP A 149 8.97 4.54 -3.69
C ASP A 149 7.90 5.30 -4.52
N SER A 150 7.84 5.05 -5.84
CA SER A 150 6.80 5.60 -6.71
C SER A 150 5.41 5.11 -6.32
N ILE A 151 5.26 3.82 -6.05
CA ILE A 151 3.99 3.22 -5.61
C ILE A 151 3.58 3.82 -4.27
N LEU A 152 4.48 3.87 -3.28
CA LEU A 152 4.21 4.44 -1.96
C LEU A 152 3.76 5.91 -2.06
N LYS A 153 4.44 6.71 -2.87
CA LYS A 153 4.06 8.12 -3.09
C LYS A 153 2.67 8.23 -3.72
N SER A 154 2.37 7.42 -4.74
CA SER A 154 1.07 7.41 -5.40
C SER A 154 -0.04 7.02 -4.44
N VAL A 155 0.17 5.98 -3.63
CA VAL A 155 -0.79 5.50 -2.63
C VAL A 155 -0.99 6.54 -1.53
N THR A 156 0.10 7.09 -0.97
CA THR A 156 0.03 8.12 0.07
C THR A 156 -0.77 9.34 -0.40
N ASN A 157 -0.53 9.81 -1.63
CA ASN A 157 -1.28 10.92 -2.19
C ASN A 157 -2.77 10.59 -2.33
N LYS A 158 -3.12 9.41 -2.82
CA LYS A 158 -4.52 8.95 -2.94
C LYS A 158 -5.20 8.86 -1.56
N LEU A 159 -4.50 8.36 -0.54
CA LEU A 159 -5.04 8.27 0.83
C LEU A 159 -5.28 9.66 1.44
N LEU A 160 -4.39 10.62 1.17
CA LEU A 160 -4.55 12.02 1.59
C LEU A 160 -5.72 12.67 0.87
N ASP A 161 -5.85 12.50 -0.44
CA ASP A 161 -6.97 13.04 -1.23
C ASP A 161 -8.33 12.50 -0.76
N LEU A 162 -8.38 11.23 -0.38
CA LEU A 162 -9.57 10.59 0.16
C LEU A 162 -9.78 10.88 1.65
N ASN A 163 -8.81 11.52 2.30
CA ASN A 163 -8.86 11.89 3.71
C ASN A 163 -9.21 10.71 4.63
N MET A 164 -8.53 9.59 4.42
CA MET A 164 -8.88 8.32 5.08
C MET A 164 -8.37 8.19 6.51
N GLY A 165 -7.44 9.06 6.94
CA GLY A 165 -6.81 8.96 8.26
C GLY A 165 -5.93 7.71 8.43
N ILE A 166 -5.38 7.20 7.32
CA ILE A 166 -4.50 6.02 7.25
C ILE A 166 -3.12 6.46 6.79
N GLU A 167 -2.09 5.84 7.35
CA GLU A 167 -0.68 5.98 6.95
C GLU A 167 -0.12 4.60 6.58
N ILE A 168 0.65 4.51 5.49
CA ILE A 168 1.33 3.30 4.99
C ILE A 168 2.84 3.47 5.08
#